data_cf4ee0e31a24e9aeadfea609432ce464
#
_entry.id   cf4ee0e31a24e9aeadfea609432ce464
#
_cell.length_a   1.000
_cell.length_b   1.000
_cell.length_c   1.000
_cell.angle_alpha   90.00
_cell.angle_beta   90.00
_cell.angle_gamma   90.00
#
_symmetry.space_group_name_H-M   'P 1'
#
loop_
_entity.id
_entity.type
_entity.pdbx_description
1 polymer ?
#
loop_
_entity_poly.entity_id
_entity_poly.type
_entity_poly.pdbx_seq_one_letter_code
_entity_poly.pdbx_strand_id
1 'polypeptide(L)'
;MAERVIAANHRDQVAGTPPLVTASTGHRRISSRRRIDMRLSAPSPAPVLDLVDIRGEPIAIGGHGRRTLLSFFRDAACPFCNFRIYELTSLYPTLSTRGLDIVAVFSASQAEVLRFAGQRPRPFSIAADPTSRAHEIYGIERSFWRKWKAVLTRVPTLLRGMRLVGLAGLDTGNLMPADFLIDENGCIVESWYGRDAGDRIPIARVERFLDRGQLRRAA
;
A
#
# COMPACT_ATOMS: atom_id res chain seq x y z
N MET A 1 11.82 62.78 33.55
CA MET A 1 11.33 62.87 34.93
C MET A 1 11.23 61.44 35.41
N ALA A 2 12.25 61.07 36.08
CA ALA A 2 12.43 60.83 37.50
C ALA A 2 11.82 59.47 37.91
N GLU A 3 12.68 58.46 38.04
CA GLU A 3 13.35 58.02 39.29
C GLU A 3 12.40 57.57 40.40
N ARG A 4 12.55 56.34 40.90
CA ARG A 4 13.38 55.75 41.95
C ARG A 4 12.92 54.32 42.21
N VAL A 5 13.75 53.28 42.10
CA VAL A 5 14.63 52.67 43.12
C VAL A 5 14.01 52.54 44.51
N ILE A 6 13.80 51.36 45.01
CA ILE A 6 14.20 50.89 46.36
C ILE A 6 14.38 49.38 46.33
N ALA A 7 15.58 48.97 46.75
CA ALA A 7 16.00 47.63 47.13
C ALA A 7 15.82 47.39 48.62
N ALA A 8 15.63 46.13 49.04
CA ALA A 8 16.08 45.51 50.31
C ALA A 8 15.54 44.12 50.39
N ASN A 9 16.34 43.05 50.25
CA ASN A 9 17.18 42.44 51.27
C ASN A 9 16.36 41.70 52.37
N HIS A 10 16.37 40.38 52.43
CA HIS A 10 16.95 39.60 53.52
C HIS A 10 16.71 38.09 53.35
N ARG A 11 17.82 37.34 53.21
CA ARG A 11 18.32 36.24 54.07
C ARG A 11 17.48 34.99 54.25
N ASP A 12 18.17 33.92 53.82
CA ASP A 12 18.38 32.65 54.55
C ASP A 12 17.17 31.84 55.00
N GLN A 13 16.97 30.70 54.31
CA GLN A 13 16.90 29.46 55.09
C GLN A 13 17.42 28.27 54.28
N VAL A 14 18.32 27.60 54.96
CA VAL A 14 19.09 26.44 54.60
C VAL A 14 18.23 25.15 54.71
N ALA A 15 18.61 24.17 53.92
CA ALA A 15 18.49 22.76 54.15
C ALA A 15 17.25 21.99 53.66
N GLY A 16 17.57 21.02 52.89
CA GLY A 16 16.68 19.91 52.57
C GLY A 16 17.03 19.25 51.25
N THR A 17 18.21 18.64 51.14
CA THR A 17 18.55 17.74 50.04
C THR A 17 17.70 16.46 50.19
N PRO A 18 16.81 16.15 49.21
CA PRO A 18 16.17 14.84 49.23
C PRO A 18 17.15 13.78 48.69
N PRO A 19 17.07 12.54 49.17
CA PRO A 19 18.01 11.48 48.84
C PRO A 19 17.90 11.09 47.39
N LEU A 20 19.06 10.87 46.76
CA LEU A 20 19.21 10.26 45.43
C LEU A 20 18.52 8.89 45.39
N VAL A 21 17.34 8.85 44.81
CA VAL A 21 16.73 7.58 44.41
C VAL A 21 17.50 7.10 43.18
N THR A 22 18.36 6.12 43.39
CA THR A 22 19.00 5.36 42.32
C THR A 22 17.90 4.64 41.53
N ALA A 23 17.44 5.25 40.44
CA ALA A 23 16.61 4.57 39.44
C ALA A 23 17.46 3.48 38.81
N SER A 24 17.28 2.24 39.26
CA SER A 24 17.72 1.05 38.56
C SER A 24 17.14 1.04 37.17
N THR A 25 17.96 1.43 36.18
CA THR A 25 17.63 1.36 34.77
C THR A 25 17.64 -0.11 34.34
N GLY A 26 16.59 -0.80 34.69
CA GLY A 26 16.27 -2.09 34.10
C GLY A 26 15.97 -1.87 32.60
N HIS A 27 17.01 -1.90 31.79
CA HIS A 27 16.86 -2.07 30.34
C HIS A 27 16.18 -3.43 30.10
N ARG A 28 14.85 -3.45 30.17
CA ARG A 28 14.10 -4.53 29.53
C ARG A 28 14.49 -4.49 28.06
N ARG A 29 15.39 -5.38 27.68
CA ARG A 29 15.55 -5.77 26.28
C ARG A 29 14.17 -6.18 25.78
N ILE A 30 13.51 -5.26 25.07
CA ILE A 30 12.32 -5.59 24.29
C ILE A 30 12.81 -6.61 23.27
N SER A 31 12.50 -7.86 23.58
CA SER A 31 12.76 -9.01 22.71
C SER A 31 12.16 -8.72 21.34
N SER A 32 13.00 -8.61 20.33
CA SER A 32 12.69 -8.35 18.92
C SER A 32 12.01 -9.55 18.23
N ARG A 33 11.09 -10.24 18.91
CA ARG A 33 10.42 -11.44 18.39
C ARG A 33 8.90 -11.41 18.59
N ARG A 34 8.27 -10.35 18.10
CA ARG A 34 6.93 -10.44 17.50
C ARG A 34 6.97 -9.56 16.25
N ARG A 35 7.35 -10.12 15.11
CA ARG A 35 6.75 -9.65 13.87
C ARG A 35 5.27 -9.95 14.03
N ILE A 36 4.54 -8.97 14.50
CA ILE A 36 3.09 -8.97 14.37
C ILE A 36 2.89 -9.17 12.87
N ASP A 37 2.18 -10.21 12.50
CA ASP A 37 1.75 -10.42 11.12
C ASP A 37 0.80 -9.25 10.82
N MET A 38 1.35 -8.18 10.22
CA MET A 38 0.62 -6.94 9.94
C MET A 38 -0.32 -7.10 8.74
N ARG A 39 -0.45 -8.32 8.22
CA ARG A 39 -1.32 -8.60 7.10
C ARG A 39 -2.78 -8.43 7.50
N LEU A 40 -3.50 -7.69 6.67
CA LEU A 40 -4.94 -7.53 6.85
C LEU A 40 -5.64 -8.84 6.51
N SER A 41 -6.44 -9.33 7.43
CA SER A 41 -7.28 -10.51 7.22
C SER A 41 -8.67 -10.08 6.73
N ALA A 42 -9.29 -10.90 5.89
CA ALA A 42 -10.69 -10.74 5.51
C ALA A 42 -11.60 -11.62 6.40
N PRO A 43 -12.79 -11.13 6.82
CA PRO A 43 -13.32 -9.79 6.57
C PRO A 43 -12.76 -8.75 7.56
N SER A 44 -12.50 -7.54 7.08
CA SER A 44 -12.12 -6.39 7.92
C SER A 44 -12.41 -5.07 7.21
N PRO A 45 -12.62 -3.95 7.92
CA PRO A 45 -12.68 -2.64 7.29
C PRO A 45 -11.39 -2.34 6.52
N ALA A 46 -11.52 -1.76 5.32
CA ALA A 46 -10.36 -1.32 4.56
C ALA A 46 -9.76 -0.07 5.23
N PRO A 47 -8.45 -0.05 5.53
CA PRO A 47 -7.79 1.15 6.00
C PRO A 47 -7.97 2.31 5.02
N VAL A 48 -8.30 3.49 5.56
CA VAL A 48 -8.45 4.70 4.75
C VAL A 48 -7.08 5.12 4.21
N LEU A 49 -7.02 5.40 2.93
CA LEU A 49 -5.85 5.94 2.24
C LEU A 49 -6.20 7.29 1.64
N ASP A 50 -5.35 8.27 1.88
CA ASP A 50 -5.40 9.55 1.20
C ASP A 50 -4.50 9.47 -0.03
N LEU A 51 -5.07 9.09 -1.16
CA LEU A 51 -4.37 8.89 -2.42
C LEU A 51 -4.92 9.80 -3.51
N VAL A 52 -4.00 10.26 -4.35
CA VAL A 52 -4.31 11.06 -5.53
C VAL A 52 -3.87 10.29 -6.76
N ASP A 53 -4.73 10.28 -7.79
CA ASP A 53 -4.41 9.72 -9.10
C ASP A 53 -3.26 10.50 -9.75
N ILE A 54 -2.51 9.85 -10.62
CA ILE A 54 -1.43 10.49 -11.38
C ILE A 54 -1.91 11.68 -12.24
N ARG A 55 -3.21 11.87 -12.42
CA ARG A 55 -3.86 13.02 -13.08
C ARG A 55 -4.28 14.13 -12.13
N GLY A 56 -4.09 13.95 -10.81
CA GLY A 56 -4.45 14.93 -9.77
C GLY A 56 -5.81 14.74 -9.13
N GLU A 57 -6.58 13.71 -9.51
CA GLU A 57 -7.90 13.46 -8.95
C GLU A 57 -7.83 12.64 -7.65
N PRO A 58 -8.61 12.97 -6.62
CA PRO A 58 -8.69 12.18 -5.40
C PRO A 58 -9.26 10.80 -5.69
N ILE A 59 -8.69 9.77 -5.04
CA ILE A 59 -9.10 8.38 -5.22
C ILE A 59 -9.98 7.94 -4.05
N ALA A 60 -11.20 7.53 -4.35
CA ALA A 60 -12.07 6.88 -3.40
C ALA A 60 -11.87 5.35 -3.44
N ILE A 61 -11.75 4.73 -2.27
CA ILE A 61 -11.56 3.28 -2.11
C ILE A 61 -12.74 2.71 -1.31
N GLY A 62 -13.65 2.02 -2.00
CA GLY A 62 -14.86 1.49 -1.40
C GLY A 62 -15.84 2.56 -0.92
N GLY A 63 -16.98 2.16 -0.34
CA GLY A 63 -17.92 3.10 0.32
C GLY A 63 -18.78 3.96 -0.60
N HIS A 64 -18.70 3.81 -1.92
CA HIS A 64 -19.46 4.63 -2.89
C HIS A 64 -20.46 3.80 -3.71
N GLY A 65 -20.95 2.71 -3.14
CA GLY A 65 -21.88 1.80 -3.83
C GLY A 65 -21.23 0.98 -4.94
N ARG A 66 -19.93 1.12 -5.17
CA ARG A 66 -19.13 0.32 -6.12
C ARG A 66 -18.10 -0.51 -5.37
N ARG A 67 -17.74 -1.63 -5.93
CA ARG A 67 -16.71 -2.52 -5.43
C ARG A 67 -15.37 -2.09 -5.95
N THR A 68 -14.32 -2.37 -5.18
CA THR A 68 -12.96 -1.97 -5.57
C THR A 68 -12.03 -3.17 -5.57
N LEU A 69 -11.28 -3.34 -6.67
CA LEU A 69 -10.04 -4.09 -6.69
C LEU A 69 -8.89 -3.12 -6.40
N LEU A 70 -8.40 -3.12 -5.16
CA LEU A 70 -7.23 -2.35 -4.78
C LEU A 70 -5.99 -3.22 -4.98
N SER A 71 -5.15 -2.84 -5.95
CA SER A 71 -3.95 -3.58 -6.33
C SER A 71 -2.69 -2.78 -5.99
N PHE A 72 -1.83 -3.36 -5.17
CA PHE A 72 -0.52 -2.80 -4.83
C PHE A 72 0.56 -3.37 -5.72
N PHE A 73 1.24 -2.48 -6.41
CA PHE A 73 2.32 -2.79 -7.33
C PHE A 73 3.65 -2.40 -6.71
N ARG A 74 4.70 -3.12 -7.11
CA ARG A 74 6.04 -2.96 -6.54
C ARG A 74 6.69 -1.67 -7.04
N ASP A 75 7.07 -1.67 -8.28
CA ASP A 75 7.87 -0.66 -8.94
C ASP A 75 7.28 -0.36 -10.32
N ALA A 76 7.35 0.88 -10.77
CA ALA A 76 6.77 1.27 -12.05
C ALA A 76 7.44 0.60 -13.25
N ALA A 77 8.74 0.31 -13.17
CA ALA A 77 9.50 -0.39 -14.21
C ALA A 77 9.38 -1.93 -14.12
N CYS A 78 8.69 -2.48 -13.12
CA CYS A 78 8.58 -3.92 -12.93
C CYS A 78 7.83 -4.60 -14.10
N PRO A 79 8.43 -5.59 -14.80
CA PRO A 79 7.80 -6.28 -15.92
C PRO A 79 6.49 -6.98 -15.54
N PHE A 80 6.46 -7.69 -14.40
CA PHE A 80 5.26 -8.35 -13.90
C PHE A 80 4.13 -7.36 -13.59
N CYS A 81 4.50 -6.17 -13.07
CA CYS A 81 3.56 -5.11 -12.76
C CYS A 81 2.93 -4.54 -14.04
N ASN A 82 3.73 -4.21 -15.03
CA ASN A 82 3.26 -3.65 -16.30
C ASN A 82 2.43 -4.66 -17.11
N PHE A 83 2.81 -5.94 -17.08
CA PHE A 83 1.99 -6.99 -17.68
C PHE A 83 0.60 -7.07 -17.02
N ARG A 84 0.53 -7.02 -15.68
CA ARG A 84 -0.75 -7.02 -14.96
C ARG A 84 -1.59 -5.77 -15.27
N ILE A 85 -0.98 -4.60 -15.34
CA ILE A 85 -1.68 -3.36 -15.76
C ILE A 85 -2.27 -3.53 -17.16
N TYR A 86 -1.53 -4.11 -18.09
CA TYR A 86 -2.03 -4.39 -19.44
C TYR A 86 -3.25 -5.33 -19.39
N GLU A 87 -3.16 -6.44 -18.65
CA GLU A 87 -4.24 -7.40 -18.46
C GLU A 87 -5.50 -6.73 -17.87
N LEU A 88 -5.35 -5.98 -16.77
CA LEU A 88 -6.46 -5.27 -16.14
C LEU A 88 -7.06 -4.21 -17.07
N THR A 89 -6.25 -3.51 -17.88
CA THR A 89 -6.74 -2.55 -18.86
C THR A 89 -7.64 -3.22 -19.90
N SER A 90 -7.27 -4.40 -20.37
CA SER A 90 -8.06 -5.15 -21.36
C SER A 90 -9.38 -5.67 -20.78
N LEU A 91 -9.40 -6.03 -19.49
CA LEU A 91 -10.57 -6.59 -18.81
C LEU A 91 -11.49 -5.50 -18.22
N TYR A 92 -10.97 -4.29 -18.01
CA TYR A 92 -11.70 -3.24 -17.30
C TYR A 92 -13.07 -2.89 -17.87
N PRO A 93 -13.29 -2.80 -19.18
CA PRO A 93 -14.63 -2.52 -19.71
C PRO A 93 -15.67 -3.51 -19.19
N THR A 94 -15.36 -4.80 -19.22
CA THR A 94 -16.27 -5.84 -18.72
C THR A 94 -16.43 -5.80 -17.20
N LEU A 95 -15.34 -5.59 -16.45
CA LEU A 95 -15.39 -5.54 -14.99
C LEU A 95 -16.12 -4.30 -14.49
N SER A 96 -15.91 -3.15 -15.13
CA SER A 96 -16.54 -1.88 -14.76
C SER A 96 -18.04 -1.87 -14.97
N THR A 97 -18.54 -2.47 -16.06
CA THR A 97 -20.00 -2.63 -16.30
C THR A 97 -20.67 -3.50 -15.23
N ARG A 98 -19.90 -4.37 -14.58
CA ARG A 98 -20.35 -5.19 -13.44
C ARG A 98 -20.18 -4.51 -12.07
N GLY A 99 -19.83 -3.22 -12.06
CA GLY A 99 -19.71 -2.41 -10.86
C GLY A 99 -18.38 -2.49 -10.12
N LEU A 100 -17.28 -2.88 -10.80
CA LEU A 100 -15.93 -2.88 -10.24
C LEU A 100 -15.15 -1.64 -10.63
N ASP A 101 -14.57 -0.97 -9.64
CA ASP A 101 -13.51 -0.01 -9.83
C ASP A 101 -12.15 -0.66 -9.58
N ILE A 102 -11.13 -0.18 -10.26
CA ILE A 102 -9.75 -0.63 -10.06
C ILE A 102 -8.91 0.55 -9.58
N VAL A 103 -8.15 0.34 -8.52
CA VAL A 103 -7.15 1.28 -8.01
C VAL A 103 -5.80 0.58 -7.99
N ALA A 104 -4.84 1.10 -8.75
CA ALA A 104 -3.48 0.58 -8.83
C ALA A 104 -2.52 1.52 -8.09
N VAL A 105 -1.86 1.03 -7.04
CA VAL A 105 -0.92 1.82 -6.21
C VAL A 105 0.50 1.33 -6.46
N PHE A 106 1.39 2.21 -6.90
CA PHE A 106 2.79 1.89 -7.17
C PHE A 106 3.72 2.46 -6.10
N SER A 107 4.65 1.66 -5.60
CA SER A 107 5.75 2.14 -4.77
C SER A 107 6.85 2.75 -5.66
N ALA A 108 6.55 3.90 -6.24
CA ALA A 108 7.41 4.64 -7.17
C ALA A 108 7.00 6.11 -7.18
N SER A 109 7.87 6.97 -7.68
CA SER A 109 7.54 8.39 -7.89
C SER A 109 6.48 8.55 -8.99
N GLN A 110 5.74 9.66 -8.96
CA GLN A 110 4.75 9.97 -10.00
C GLN A 110 5.40 10.01 -11.39
N ALA A 111 6.61 10.57 -11.51
CA ALA A 111 7.34 10.64 -12.77
C ALA A 111 7.66 9.24 -13.34
N GLU A 112 8.06 8.30 -12.49
CA GLU A 112 8.31 6.90 -12.88
C GLU A 112 7.02 6.19 -13.27
N VAL A 113 5.94 6.39 -12.51
CA VAL A 113 4.64 5.80 -12.84
C VAL A 113 4.15 6.30 -14.20
N LEU A 114 4.24 7.61 -14.47
CA LEU A 114 3.92 8.20 -15.77
C LEU A 114 4.79 7.64 -16.90
N ARG A 115 6.09 7.47 -16.62
CA ARG A 115 7.06 6.96 -17.62
C ARG A 115 6.78 5.51 -18.04
N PHE A 116 6.29 4.64 -17.17
CA PHE A 116 6.12 3.21 -17.44
C PHE A 116 4.65 2.79 -17.53
N ALA A 117 3.91 2.88 -16.43
CA ALA A 117 2.53 2.41 -16.36
C ALA A 117 1.52 3.41 -16.96
N GLY A 118 1.81 4.70 -16.84
CA GLY A 118 0.95 5.82 -17.27
C GLY A 118 1.22 6.35 -18.68
N GLN A 119 2.12 5.74 -19.48
CA GLN A 119 2.42 6.19 -20.84
C GLN A 119 1.19 6.30 -21.75
N ARG A 120 0.18 5.47 -21.51
CA ARG A 120 -1.11 5.53 -22.17
C ARG A 120 -2.18 5.78 -21.12
N PRO A 121 -3.21 6.59 -21.41
CA PRO A 121 -4.34 6.77 -20.52
C PRO A 121 -4.91 5.41 -20.09
N ARG A 122 -5.08 5.22 -18.79
CA ARG A 122 -5.71 4.01 -18.26
C ARG A 122 -7.15 4.32 -17.87
N PRO A 123 -8.06 3.36 -18.03
CA PRO A 123 -9.48 3.58 -17.75
C PRO A 123 -9.81 3.50 -16.25
N PHE A 124 -8.82 3.33 -15.38
CA PHE A 124 -8.93 3.23 -13.92
C PHE A 124 -7.85 4.06 -13.24
N SER A 125 -7.99 4.29 -11.94
CA SER A 125 -7.10 5.14 -11.16
C SER A 125 -5.75 4.48 -10.89
N ILE A 126 -4.68 5.27 -11.05
CA ILE A 126 -3.31 4.87 -10.72
C ILE A 126 -2.72 5.90 -9.76
N ALA A 127 -2.23 5.44 -8.61
CA ALA A 127 -1.57 6.28 -7.62
C ALA A 127 -0.07 5.98 -7.51
N ALA A 128 0.69 7.02 -7.20
CA ALA A 128 2.09 6.94 -6.82
C ALA A 128 2.20 6.98 -5.29
N ASP A 129 2.95 6.05 -4.71
CA ASP A 129 3.26 5.96 -3.27
C ASP A 129 4.79 5.85 -3.08
N PRO A 130 5.55 6.93 -3.33
CA PRO A 130 7.01 6.90 -3.30
C PRO A 130 7.58 6.54 -1.93
N THR A 131 6.85 6.84 -0.88
CA THR A 131 7.22 6.52 0.50
C THR A 131 6.84 5.09 0.93
N SER A 132 6.08 4.38 0.11
CA SER A 132 5.49 3.08 0.43
C SER A 132 4.58 3.09 1.68
N ARG A 133 4.04 4.25 2.05
CA ARG A 133 3.18 4.39 3.24
C ARG A 133 1.87 3.61 3.10
N ALA A 134 1.23 3.69 1.94
CA ALA A 134 0.03 2.92 1.67
C ALA A 134 0.32 1.41 1.70
N HIS A 135 1.48 1.00 1.17
CA HIS A 135 1.93 -0.39 1.24
C HIS A 135 2.14 -0.87 2.68
N GLU A 136 2.72 -0.04 3.54
CA GLU A 136 2.93 -0.35 4.97
C GLU A 136 1.61 -0.48 5.73
N ILE A 137 0.67 0.46 5.52
CA ILE A 137 -0.67 0.43 6.14
C ILE A 137 -1.41 -0.88 5.79
N TYR A 138 -1.24 -1.38 4.57
CA TYR A 138 -1.84 -2.64 4.11
C TYR A 138 -0.97 -3.88 4.40
N GLY A 139 0.08 -3.75 5.22
CA GLY A 139 0.90 -4.86 5.69
C GLY A 139 1.71 -5.57 4.59
N ILE A 140 2.13 -4.82 3.56
CA ILE A 140 2.84 -5.41 2.42
C ILE A 140 4.34 -5.53 2.73
N GLU A 141 4.85 -6.74 2.61
CA GLU A 141 6.21 -7.10 2.96
C GLU A 141 7.21 -6.88 1.83
N ARG A 142 8.49 -6.77 2.19
CA ARG A 142 9.63 -6.79 1.28
C ARG A 142 10.31 -8.16 1.33
N SER A 143 10.61 -8.76 0.16
CA SER A 143 11.30 -10.05 0.10
C SER A 143 12.16 -10.19 -1.15
N PHE A 144 13.47 -10.29 -0.94
CA PHE A 144 14.44 -10.50 -2.02
C PHE A 144 14.29 -11.89 -2.67
N TRP A 145 14.18 -12.94 -1.87
CA TRP A 145 14.10 -14.32 -2.36
C TRP A 145 12.85 -14.60 -3.19
N ARG A 146 11.72 -14.02 -2.82
CA ARG A 146 10.47 -14.15 -3.57
C ARG A 146 10.52 -13.45 -4.92
N LYS A 147 11.29 -12.36 -5.04
CA LYS A 147 11.56 -11.69 -6.32
C LYS A 147 12.28 -12.64 -7.28
N TRP A 148 13.39 -13.24 -6.85
CA TRP A 148 14.18 -14.16 -7.66
C TRP A 148 13.40 -15.42 -8.03
N LYS A 149 12.59 -15.95 -7.13
CA LYS A 149 11.70 -17.07 -7.43
C LYS A 149 10.80 -16.74 -8.65
N ALA A 150 10.19 -15.55 -8.70
CA ALA A 150 9.35 -15.16 -9.84
C ALA A 150 10.14 -15.10 -11.15
N VAL A 151 11.35 -14.54 -11.11
CA VAL A 151 12.23 -14.48 -12.30
C VAL A 151 12.50 -15.86 -12.87
N LEU A 152 12.75 -16.85 -12.01
CA LEU A 152 13.06 -18.21 -12.43
C LEU A 152 11.82 -19.02 -12.85
N THR A 153 10.69 -18.83 -12.16
CA THR A 153 9.50 -19.69 -12.35
C THR A 153 8.47 -19.11 -13.31
N ARG A 154 8.50 -17.79 -13.60
CA ARG A 154 7.51 -17.08 -14.42
C ARG A 154 8.13 -16.44 -15.68
N VAL A 155 9.08 -17.15 -16.31
CA VAL A 155 9.81 -16.67 -17.50
C VAL A 155 8.86 -16.15 -18.62
N PRO A 156 7.78 -16.83 -19.01
CA PRO A 156 6.89 -16.31 -20.06
C PRO A 156 6.25 -14.97 -19.70
N THR A 157 5.83 -14.77 -18.43
CA THR A 157 5.26 -13.52 -17.96
C THR A 157 6.33 -12.43 -17.89
N LEU A 158 7.54 -12.77 -17.45
CA LEU A 158 8.69 -11.87 -17.42
C LEU A 158 9.00 -11.33 -18.83
N LEU A 159 9.12 -12.22 -19.83
CA LEU A 159 9.41 -11.83 -21.20
C LEU A 159 8.31 -10.93 -21.82
N ARG A 160 7.04 -11.26 -21.57
CA ARG A 160 5.92 -10.40 -22.01
C ARG A 160 5.99 -9.02 -21.36
N GLY A 161 6.27 -8.96 -20.05
CA GLY A 161 6.42 -7.70 -19.33
C GLY A 161 7.65 -6.91 -19.77
N MET A 162 8.77 -7.56 -20.05
CA MET A 162 9.99 -6.89 -20.56
C MET A 162 9.78 -6.24 -21.93
N ARG A 163 8.90 -6.76 -22.76
CA ARG A 163 8.51 -6.08 -24.02
C ARG A 163 7.84 -4.72 -23.79
N LEU A 164 7.26 -4.50 -22.61
CA LEU A 164 6.59 -3.24 -22.23
C LEU A 164 7.53 -2.23 -21.58
N VAL A 165 8.55 -2.68 -20.84
CA VAL A 165 9.42 -1.80 -20.02
C VAL A 165 10.90 -1.85 -20.39
N GLY A 166 11.30 -2.78 -21.27
CA GLY A 166 12.70 -2.95 -21.67
C GLY A 166 13.61 -3.41 -20.51
N LEU A 167 14.90 -3.06 -20.61
CA LEU A 167 15.92 -3.45 -19.63
C LEU A 167 15.76 -2.76 -18.27
N ALA A 168 15.02 -1.64 -18.18
CA ALA A 168 14.72 -0.97 -16.91
C ALA A 168 14.03 -1.88 -15.90
N GLY A 169 13.36 -2.94 -16.38
CA GLY A 169 12.71 -3.94 -15.53
C GLY A 169 13.62 -4.84 -14.71
N LEU A 170 14.94 -4.80 -14.92
CA LEU A 170 15.90 -5.61 -14.19
C LEU A 170 16.22 -5.05 -12.80
N ASP A 171 16.25 -3.72 -12.67
CA ASP A 171 16.51 -3.03 -11.40
C ASP A 171 15.19 -2.57 -10.75
N THR A 172 14.54 -3.45 -10.04
CA THR A 172 13.26 -3.18 -9.35
C THR A 172 13.33 -3.59 -7.89
N GLY A 173 12.60 -2.84 -7.04
CA GLY A 173 12.57 -3.05 -5.59
C GLY A 173 12.12 -4.46 -5.16
N ASN A 174 12.11 -4.70 -3.85
CA ASN A 174 11.83 -6.00 -3.23
C ASN A 174 10.45 -6.10 -2.58
N LEU A 175 9.57 -5.11 -2.77
CA LEU A 175 8.18 -5.17 -2.30
C LEU A 175 7.47 -6.36 -2.96
N MET A 176 6.57 -6.99 -2.22
CA MET A 176 5.71 -8.03 -2.77
C MET A 176 4.41 -7.41 -3.27
N PRO A 177 3.79 -7.99 -4.29
CA PRO A 177 2.47 -7.53 -4.72
C PRO A 177 1.39 -7.96 -3.74
N ALA A 178 0.31 -7.18 -3.66
CA ALA A 178 -0.89 -7.58 -2.95
C ALA A 178 -2.14 -7.03 -3.66
N ASP A 179 -3.24 -7.76 -3.54
CA ASP A 179 -4.52 -7.38 -4.10
C ASP A 179 -5.61 -7.55 -3.04
N PHE A 180 -6.55 -6.60 -2.98
CA PHE A 180 -7.66 -6.61 -2.03
C PHE A 180 -8.97 -6.40 -2.78
N LEU A 181 -9.95 -7.27 -2.51
CA LEU A 181 -11.33 -7.10 -2.95
C LEU A 181 -12.12 -6.41 -1.84
N ILE A 182 -12.59 -5.21 -2.13
CA ILE A 182 -13.31 -4.35 -1.18
C ILE A 182 -14.74 -4.19 -1.68
N ASP A 183 -15.71 -4.45 -0.81
CA ASP A 183 -17.12 -4.34 -1.14
C ASP A 183 -17.62 -2.90 -1.17
N GLU A 184 -18.87 -2.72 -1.51
CA GLU A 184 -19.57 -1.42 -1.60
C GLU A 184 -19.64 -0.66 -0.27
N ASN A 185 -19.42 -1.34 0.86
CA ASN A 185 -19.41 -0.76 2.21
C ASN A 185 -18.00 -0.41 2.70
N GLY A 186 -16.96 -0.65 1.89
CA GLY A 186 -15.57 -0.42 2.28
C GLY A 186 -14.97 -1.55 3.12
N CYS A 187 -15.56 -2.75 3.09
CA CYS A 187 -15.05 -3.91 3.80
C CYS A 187 -14.18 -4.78 2.87
N ILE A 188 -12.97 -5.14 3.31
CA ILE A 188 -12.14 -6.14 2.65
C ILE A 188 -12.81 -7.49 2.78
N VAL A 189 -13.20 -8.09 1.67
CA VAL A 189 -13.81 -9.43 1.63
C VAL A 189 -12.83 -10.51 1.19
N GLU A 190 -11.74 -10.12 0.56
CA GLU A 190 -10.63 -11.02 0.23
C GLU A 190 -9.32 -10.24 0.19
N SER A 191 -8.27 -10.79 0.81
CA SER A 191 -6.90 -10.28 0.76
C SER A 191 -5.98 -11.31 0.12
N TRP A 192 -5.19 -10.87 -0.86
CA TRP A 192 -4.22 -11.69 -1.58
C TRP A 192 -2.84 -11.10 -1.47
N TYR A 193 -2.00 -11.69 -0.63
CA TYR A 193 -0.58 -11.33 -0.53
C TYR A 193 0.24 -12.25 -1.43
N GLY A 194 0.86 -11.68 -2.43
CA GLY A 194 1.62 -12.44 -3.43
C GLY A 194 2.74 -13.26 -2.80
N ARG A 195 2.86 -14.53 -3.21
CA ARG A 195 3.91 -15.45 -2.79
C ARG A 195 5.22 -15.22 -3.51
N ASP A 196 5.17 -14.52 -4.64
CA ASP A 196 6.32 -14.09 -5.43
C ASP A 196 5.98 -12.79 -6.18
N ALA A 197 6.95 -12.21 -6.88
CA ALA A 197 6.82 -10.91 -7.55
C ALA A 197 5.77 -10.87 -8.68
N GLY A 198 5.36 -12.00 -9.21
CA GLY A 198 4.34 -12.13 -10.26
C GLY A 198 3.03 -12.75 -9.76
N ASP A 199 2.92 -13.06 -8.46
CA ASP A 199 1.73 -13.69 -7.90
C ASP A 199 0.66 -12.65 -7.62
N ARG A 200 -0.46 -12.73 -8.32
CA ARG A 200 -1.60 -11.82 -8.26
C ARG A 200 -2.88 -12.58 -8.03
N ILE A 201 -3.89 -11.90 -7.50
CA ILE A 201 -5.21 -12.49 -7.38
C ILE A 201 -5.69 -12.97 -8.76
N PRO A 202 -6.13 -14.25 -8.90
CA PRO A 202 -6.66 -14.76 -10.15
C PRO A 202 -7.93 -14.01 -10.57
N ILE A 203 -8.06 -13.70 -11.87
CA ILE A 203 -9.23 -12.99 -12.41
C ILE A 203 -10.53 -13.74 -12.07
N ALA A 204 -10.53 -15.07 -12.14
CA ALA A 204 -11.70 -15.87 -11.75
C ALA A 204 -12.16 -15.65 -10.29
N ARG A 205 -11.29 -15.19 -9.39
CA ARG A 205 -11.69 -14.79 -8.02
C ARG A 205 -12.36 -13.43 -8.02
N VAL A 206 -11.85 -12.49 -8.81
CA VAL A 206 -12.47 -11.16 -9.01
C VAL A 206 -13.87 -11.31 -9.62
N GLU A 207 -14.02 -12.16 -10.62
CA GLU A 207 -15.33 -12.45 -11.24
C GLU A 207 -16.31 -13.06 -10.25
N ARG A 208 -15.90 -14.08 -9.47
CA ARG A 208 -16.73 -14.67 -8.41
C ARG A 208 -17.13 -13.68 -7.32
N PHE A 209 -16.28 -12.72 -7.01
CA PHE A 209 -16.61 -11.64 -6.09
C PHE A 209 -17.72 -10.76 -6.65
N LEU A 210 -17.69 -10.46 -7.94
CA LEU A 210 -18.74 -9.70 -8.61
C LEU A 210 -20.05 -10.46 -8.69
N ASP A 211 -20.03 -11.76 -8.98
CA ASP A 211 -21.23 -12.61 -9.06
C ASP A 211 -21.98 -12.66 -7.72
N ARG A 212 -21.23 -12.87 -6.62
CA ARG A 212 -21.85 -12.92 -5.28
C ARG A 212 -22.58 -11.64 -4.91
N GLY A 213 -22.14 -10.50 -5.38
CA GLY A 213 -22.79 -9.26 -5.07
C GLY A 213 -23.98 -8.95 -5.97
N GLN A 214 -24.02 -9.46 -7.18
CA GLN A 214 -25.22 -9.37 -8.01
C GLN A 214 -26.37 -10.17 -7.40
N LEU A 215 -26.07 -11.37 -6.88
CA LEU A 215 -27.06 -12.18 -6.17
C LEU A 215 -27.63 -11.50 -4.92
N ARG A 216 -26.80 -10.77 -4.17
CA ARG A 216 -27.26 -10.00 -2.98
C ARG A 216 -28.14 -8.78 -3.32
N ARG A 217 -28.01 -8.23 -4.53
CA ARG A 217 -28.83 -7.08 -4.99
C ARG A 217 -30.16 -7.55 -5.59
N ALA A 218 -30.24 -8.80 -6.01
CA ALA A 218 -31.43 -9.40 -6.62
C ALA A 218 -32.36 -10.08 -5.61
N ALA A 219 -31.90 -10.27 -4.36
CA ALA A 219 -32.66 -10.86 -3.24
C ALA A 219 -33.21 -9.76 -2.32
#